data_fb2fcc5bfc3623e8215977ed645442d5
#
_entry.id   fb2fcc5bfc3623e8215977ed645442d5
#
_cell.length_a   1.000
_cell.length_b   1.000
_cell.length_c   1.000
_cell.angle_alpha   90.00
_cell.angle_beta   90.00
_cell.angle_gamma   90.00
#
_symmetry.space_group_name_H-M   'P 1'
#
loop_
_entity.id
_entity.type
_entity.pdbx_description
1 polymer ?
#
loop_
_entity_poly.entity_id
_entity_poly.type
_entity_poly.pdbx_seq_one_letter_code
_entity_poly.pdbx_strand_id
1 'polypeptide(L)'
;VTCAHVIDGATTITVKLADGKTYNAQKIGSDAQTDIALIKIEPEDELTVATVGDSDKLIVGEPAIAIGNPLGELGGTTTSGIISALEREVTIDGTTYTLLQTNAAINPGNSGGALFNINGELIGIVNAKESGTAIEGLGFAIPINDAINVVEQLRENGYVKGRPQFGINLYEVTDENSLLALRNSEYSSLLNYVNRYGVYFLNYAETQSGDLQFGDCIMVVDDVDITSTADLKSVLAEH
;
A
#
# COMPACT_ATOMS: atom_id res chain seq x y z
N VAL A 1 -7.77 9.20 2.91
CA VAL A 1 -6.63 8.30 3.13
C VAL A 1 -7.04 6.89 2.77
N THR A 2 -6.15 6.12 2.17
CA THR A 2 -6.33 4.71 1.83
C THR A 2 -4.97 4.00 1.82
N CYS A 3 -4.92 2.69 1.54
CA CYS A 3 -3.66 1.99 1.32
C CYS A 3 -3.08 2.29 -0.07
N ALA A 4 -1.74 2.33 -0.17
CA ALA A 4 -1.04 2.57 -1.43
C ALA A 4 -1.33 1.46 -2.46
N HIS A 5 -1.31 0.19 -2.03
CA HIS A 5 -1.60 -0.95 -2.92
C HIS A 5 -3.03 -0.93 -3.50
N VAL A 6 -3.99 -0.26 -2.84
CA VAL A 6 -5.39 -0.14 -3.33
C VAL A 6 -5.50 0.70 -4.61
N ILE A 7 -4.59 1.67 -4.76
CA ILE A 7 -4.58 2.59 -5.91
C ILE A 7 -3.37 2.40 -6.83
N ASP A 8 -2.57 1.38 -6.57
CA ASP A 8 -1.39 1.08 -7.40
C ASP A 8 -1.81 0.68 -8.82
N GLY A 9 -1.13 1.24 -9.82
CA GLY A 9 -1.43 1.03 -11.24
C GLY A 9 -2.80 1.58 -11.71
N ALA A 10 -3.58 2.24 -10.84
CA ALA A 10 -4.88 2.76 -11.23
C ALA A 10 -4.76 3.97 -12.16
N THR A 11 -5.38 3.91 -13.32
CA THR A 11 -5.50 5.05 -14.27
C THR A 11 -6.63 6.01 -13.88
N THR A 12 -7.61 5.54 -13.14
CA THR A 12 -8.75 6.34 -12.65
C THR A 12 -9.10 5.89 -11.23
N ILE A 13 -9.27 6.85 -10.34
CA ILE A 13 -9.68 6.60 -8.95
C ILE A 13 -11.03 7.27 -8.73
N THR A 14 -11.99 6.53 -8.19
CA THR A 14 -13.30 7.06 -7.82
C THR A 14 -13.60 6.81 -6.35
N VAL A 15 -14.26 7.77 -5.72
CA VAL A 15 -14.75 7.66 -4.34
C VAL A 15 -16.26 7.75 -4.33
N LYS A 16 -16.91 6.71 -3.80
CA LYS A 16 -18.36 6.70 -3.58
C LYS A 16 -18.64 7.02 -2.12
N LEU A 17 -19.45 8.03 -1.88
CA LEU A 17 -19.88 8.44 -0.55
C LEU A 17 -21.10 7.62 -0.07
N ALA A 18 -21.40 7.73 1.23
CA ALA A 18 -22.53 7.02 1.84
C ALA A 18 -23.89 7.42 1.28
N ASP A 19 -24.03 8.64 0.74
CA ASP A 19 -25.24 9.13 0.06
C ASP A 19 -25.38 8.57 -1.37
N GLY A 20 -24.41 7.78 -1.84
CA GLY A 20 -24.36 7.18 -3.17
C GLY A 20 -23.71 8.05 -4.25
N LYS A 21 -23.37 9.30 -3.96
CA LYS A 21 -22.64 10.17 -4.90
C LYS A 21 -21.23 9.62 -5.15
N THR A 22 -20.77 9.73 -6.39
CA THR A 22 -19.44 9.27 -6.80
C THR A 22 -18.63 10.44 -7.36
N TYR A 23 -17.38 10.55 -6.91
CA TYR A 23 -16.45 11.62 -7.32
C TYR A 23 -15.17 11.01 -7.89
N ASN A 24 -14.62 11.66 -8.91
CA ASN A 24 -13.27 11.37 -9.34
C ASN A 24 -12.30 11.88 -8.27
N ALA A 25 -11.31 11.07 -7.95
CA ALA A 25 -10.29 11.41 -6.97
C ALA A 25 -8.95 11.66 -7.66
N GLN A 26 -8.25 12.68 -7.20
CA GLN A 26 -6.87 12.96 -7.56
C GLN A 26 -5.94 12.26 -6.56
N LYS A 27 -4.95 11.51 -7.04
CA LYS A 27 -3.84 11.04 -6.20
C LYS A 27 -2.97 12.24 -5.84
N ILE A 28 -2.82 12.51 -4.54
CA ILE A 28 -1.92 13.55 -4.01
C ILE A 28 -0.53 12.98 -3.84
N GLY A 29 -0.43 11.75 -3.33
CA GLY A 29 0.81 11.03 -3.15
C GLY A 29 0.56 9.66 -2.56
N SER A 30 1.58 8.80 -2.61
CA SER A 30 1.56 7.48 -1.96
C SER A 30 2.94 7.10 -1.49
N ASP A 31 2.99 6.30 -0.44
CA ASP A 31 4.19 5.73 0.11
C ASP A 31 4.05 4.21 0.22
N ALA A 32 4.81 3.50 -0.59
CA ALA A 32 4.74 2.03 -0.65
C ALA A 32 5.37 1.37 0.59
N GLN A 33 6.27 2.06 1.28
CA GLN A 33 6.97 1.53 2.45
C GLN A 33 6.06 1.47 3.69
N THR A 34 5.13 2.43 3.85
CA THR A 34 4.08 2.37 4.89
C THR A 34 2.76 1.87 4.36
N ASP A 35 2.64 1.69 3.05
CA ASP A 35 1.40 1.35 2.37
C ASP A 35 0.28 2.39 2.57
N ILE A 36 0.61 3.67 2.69
CA ILE A 36 -0.35 4.78 2.80
C ILE A 36 -0.43 5.57 1.51
N ALA A 37 -1.66 5.95 1.12
CA ALA A 37 -1.92 6.88 0.04
C ALA A 37 -2.89 7.99 0.45
N LEU A 38 -2.65 9.17 -0.09
CA LEU A 38 -3.52 10.33 0.04
C LEU A 38 -4.19 10.63 -1.29
N ILE A 39 -5.52 10.64 -1.29
CA ILE A 39 -6.35 11.01 -2.43
C ILE A 39 -7.24 12.20 -2.07
N LYS A 40 -7.58 13.03 -3.04
CA LYS A 40 -8.44 14.20 -2.88
C LYS A 40 -9.65 14.10 -3.80
N ILE A 41 -10.81 14.41 -3.27
CA ILE A 41 -12.04 14.66 -4.03
C ILE A 41 -12.49 16.11 -3.83
N GLU A 42 -13.36 16.60 -4.69
CA GLU A 42 -14.00 17.92 -4.56
C GLU A 42 -15.52 17.70 -4.46
N PRO A 43 -16.02 17.44 -3.24
CA PRO A 43 -17.43 17.22 -3.03
C PRO A 43 -18.20 18.53 -3.11
N GLU A 44 -19.49 18.44 -3.50
CA GLU A 44 -20.41 19.59 -3.54
C GLU A 44 -20.82 20.05 -2.13
N ASP A 45 -20.92 19.10 -1.20
CA ASP A 45 -21.34 19.34 0.16
C ASP A 45 -20.15 19.10 1.13
N GLU A 46 -20.22 19.71 2.31
CA GLU A 46 -19.24 19.48 3.38
C GLU A 46 -19.31 18.02 3.87
N LEU A 47 -18.14 17.38 3.96
CA LEU A 47 -18.04 16.00 4.43
C LEU A 47 -17.87 15.93 5.96
N THR A 48 -18.47 14.91 6.56
CA THR A 48 -18.18 14.57 7.95
C THR A 48 -16.76 14.03 8.07
N VAL A 49 -15.95 14.68 8.90
CA VAL A 49 -14.56 14.30 9.15
C VAL A 49 -14.49 13.31 10.30
N ALA A 50 -13.75 12.23 10.15
CA ALA A 50 -13.50 11.30 11.24
C ALA A 50 -12.63 11.95 12.32
N THR A 51 -12.98 11.73 13.59
CA THR A 51 -12.12 12.13 14.71
C THR A 51 -10.91 11.23 14.76
N VAL A 52 -9.71 11.80 14.69
CA VAL A 52 -8.45 11.06 14.80
C VAL A 52 -8.18 10.76 16.27
N GLY A 53 -7.94 9.48 16.57
CA GLY A 53 -7.55 9.00 17.88
C GLY A 53 -6.03 9.05 18.09
N ASP A 54 -5.56 8.28 19.06
CA ASP A 54 -4.13 8.18 19.41
C ASP A 54 -3.76 6.70 19.55
N SER A 55 -3.04 6.17 18.54
CA SER A 55 -2.67 4.75 18.52
C SER A 55 -1.64 4.37 19.57
N ASP A 56 -0.86 5.34 20.10
CA ASP A 56 0.15 5.08 21.12
C ASP A 56 -0.48 4.85 22.53
N LYS A 57 -1.76 5.20 22.70
CA LYS A 57 -2.52 4.99 23.94
C LYS A 57 -3.36 3.72 23.95
N LEU A 58 -3.37 2.97 22.85
CA LEU A 58 -4.12 1.73 22.76
C LEU A 58 -3.58 0.68 23.73
N ILE A 59 -4.48 -0.16 24.22
CA ILE A 59 -4.14 -1.33 25.01
C ILE A 59 -4.72 -2.61 24.38
N VAL A 60 -4.01 -3.72 24.55
CA VAL A 60 -4.49 -5.02 24.10
C VAL A 60 -5.78 -5.38 24.83
N GLY A 61 -6.78 -5.82 24.08
CA GLY A 61 -8.12 -6.14 24.60
C GLY A 61 -9.15 -5.02 24.38
N GLU A 62 -8.76 -3.82 23.96
CA GLU A 62 -9.71 -2.76 23.62
C GLU A 62 -10.59 -3.15 22.43
N PRO A 63 -11.91 -2.80 22.47
CA PRO A 63 -12.77 -3.01 21.31
C PRO A 63 -12.30 -2.24 20.08
N ALA A 64 -12.35 -2.90 18.93
CA ALA A 64 -11.99 -2.34 17.64
C ALA A 64 -13.09 -2.63 16.62
N ILE A 65 -13.42 -1.62 15.80
CA ILE A 65 -14.47 -1.66 14.78
C ILE A 65 -13.84 -1.33 13.44
N ALA A 66 -13.81 -2.29 12.53
CA ALA A 66 -13.32 -2.07 11.18
C ALA A 66 -14.49 -1.76 10.25
N ILE A 67 -14.31 -0.73 9.41
CA ILE A 67 -15.28 -0.31 8.39
C ILE A 67 -14.58 -0.31 7.05
N GLY A 68 -15.13 -1.08 6.10
CA GLY A 68 -14.55 -1.24 4.78
C GLY A 68 -15.57 -1.36 3.67
N ASN A 69 -15.11 -1.73 2.48
CA ASN A 69 -15.94 -1.93 1.30
C ASN A 69 -15.56 -3.25 0.59
N PRO A 70 -15.84 -4.41 1.20
CA PRO A 70 -15.55 -5.71 0.60
C PRO A 70 -16.13 -5.80 -0.81
N LEU A 71 -15.35 -6.36 -1.74
CA LEU A 71 -15.71 -6.53 -3.16
C LEU A 71 -16.01 -5.24 -3.93
N GLY A 72 -15.75 -4.05 -3.33
CA GLY A 72 -16.06 -2.76 -3.96
C GLY A 72 -17.55 -2.41 -4.04
N GLU A 73 -18.44 -3.31 -3.60
CA GLU A 73 -19.91 -3.18 -3.73
C GLU A 73 -20.62 -3.08 -2.38
N LEU A 74 -19.97 -3.53 -1.29
CA LEU A 74 -20.54 -3.60 0.05
C LEU A 74 -20.02 -2.49 0.95
N GLY A 75 -20.07 -1.24 0.47
CA GLY A 75 -19.63 -0.07 1.20
C GLY A 75 -20.29 0.05 2.57
N GLY A 76 -19.49 0.37 3.61
CA GLY A 76 -19.95 0.48 4.98
C GLY A 76 -20.08 -0.86 5.72
N THR A 77 -19.56 -1.96 5.15
CA THR A 77 -19.46 -3.23 5.88
C THR A 77 -18.65 -3.02 7.15
N THR A 78 -19.26 -3.36 8.28
CA THR A 78 -18.70 -3.16 9.61
C THR A 78 -18.43 -4.51 10.25
N THR A 79 -17.22 -4.71 10.75
CA THR A 79 -16.86 -5.87 11.58
C THR A 79 -16.30 -5.39 12.91
N SER A 80 -16.39 -6.20 13.95
CA SER A 80 -15.91 -5.84 15.28
C SER A 80 -15.07 -6.95 15.89
N GLY A 81 -14.17 -6.53 16.75
CA GLY A 81 -13.26 -7.39 17.50
C GLY A 81 -12.55 -6.59 18.57
N ILE A 82 -11.33 -6.97 18.87
CA ILE A 82 -10.45 -6.30 19.83
C ILE A 82 -9.08 -6.05 19.21
N ILE A 83 -8.32 -5.15 19.80
CA ILE A 83 -6.89 -5.04 19.55
C ILE A 83 -6.22 -6.28 20.17
N SER A 84 -5.60 -7.11 19.34
CA SER A 84 -4.95 -8.36 19.76
C SER A 84 -3.45 -8.21 20.03
N ALA A 85 -2.79 -7.24 19.35
CA ALA A 85 -1.41 -6.81 19.60
C ALA A 85 -1.21 -5.38 19.06
N LEU A 86 -0.20 -4.66 19.58
CA LEU A 86 0.08 -3.26 19.25
C LEU A 86 1.21 -3.09 18.24
N GLU A 87 2.30 -3.85 18.40
CA GLU A 87 3.54 -3.72 17.62
C GLU A 87 3.89 -5.08 17.00
N ARG A 88 3.07 -5.50 16.02
CA ARG A 88 3.32 -6.75 15.32
C ARG A 88 4.18 -6.48 14.09
N GLU A 89 5.41 -6.97 14.10
CA GLU A 89 6.23 -7.00 12.89
C GLU A 89 5.72 -8.06 11.93
N VAL A 90 5.38 -7.64 10.72
CA VAL A 90 4.87 -8.50 9.64
C VAL A 90 5.62 -8.17 8.37
N THR A 91 6.24 -9.17 7.76
CA THR A 91 6.94 -9.00 6.48
C THR A 91 6.02 -9.43 5.34
N ILE A 92 5.71 -8.48 4.46
CA ILE A 92 4.84 -8.67 3.30
C ILE A 92 5.60 -8.21 2.06
N ASP A 93 5.76 -9.09 1.08
CA ASP A 93 6.49 -8.81 -0.19
C ASP A 93 7.89 -8.19 0.07
N GLY A 94 8.62 -8.70 1.07
CA GLY A 94 9.95 -8.24 1.43
C GLY A 94 10.01 -6.90 2.19
N THR A 95 8.87 -6.30 2.52
CA THR A 95 8.79 -5.09 3.35
C THR A 95 8.27 -5.45 4.74
N THR A 96 8.98 -5.05 5.79
CA THR A 96 8.53 -5.26 7.18
C THR A 96 7.73 -4.06 7.66
N TYR A 97 6.54 -4.32 8.16
CA TYR A 97 5.60 -3.36 8.73
C TYR A 97 5.45 -3.59 10.22
N THR A 98 5.33 -2.54 10.99
CA THR A 98 4.89 -2.60 12.40
C THR A 98 3.40 -2.26 12.45
N LEU A 99 2.56 -3.23 12.76
CA LEU A 99 1.11 -3.13 12.61
C LEU A 99 0.38 -3.38 13.92
N LEU A 100 -0.80 -2.79 14.07
CA LEU A 100 -1.81 -3.23 15.02
C LEU A 100 -2.38 -4.56 14.55
N GLN A 101 -2.57 -5.51 15.46
CA GLN A 101 -3.28 -6.74 15.17
C GLN A 101 -4.69 -6.68 15.79
N THR A 102 -5.69 -7.15 15.05
CA THR A 102 -7.07 -7.28 15.51
C THR A 102 -7.67 -8.61 15.11
N ASN A 103 -8.64 -9.11 15.87
CA ASN A 103 -9.46 -10.26 15.49
C ASN A 103 -10.80 -9.86 14.84
N ALA A 104 -11.04 -8.55 14.63
CA ALA A 104 -12.11 -8.13 13.74
C ALA A 104 -11.91 -8.77 12.36
N ALA A 105 -12.97 -9.24 11.71
CA ALA A 105 -12.88 -9.90 10.42
C ALA A 105 -12.38 -8.93 9.35
N ILE A 106 -11.13 -9.09 8.93
CA ILE A 106 -10.50 -8.36 7.84
C ILE A 106 -10.40 -9.27 6.62
N ASN A 107 -10.95 -8.82 5.51
CA ASN A 107 -11.00 -9.55 4.25
C ASN A 107 -10.55 -8.64 3.09
N PRO A 108 -10.19 -9.20 1.92
CA PRO A 108 -9.96 -8.42 0.72
C PRO A 108 -11.10 -7.42 0.45
N GLY A 109 -10.74 -6.15 0.19
CA GLY A 109 -11.66 -5.02 0.06
C GLY A 109 -11.85 -4.20 1.33
N ASN A 110 -11.37 -4.64 2.50
CA ASN A 110 -11.28 -3.79 3.69
C ASN A 110 -9.99 -2.95 3.72
N SER A 111 -8.98 -3.27 2.90
CA SER A 111 -7.74 -2.48 2.77
C SER A 111 -8.04 -1.01 2.51
N GLY A 112 -7.35 -0.13 3.22
CA GLY A 112 -7.56 1.33 3.16
C GLY A 112 -8.80 1.81 3.92
N GLY A 113 -9.60 0.89 4.47
CA GLY A 113 -10.72 1.20 5.35
C GLY A 113 -10.26 1.63 6.74
N ALA A 114 -11.19 2.07 7.55
CA ALA A 114 -10.94 2.62 8.87
C ALA A 114 -11.03 1.57 9.98
N LEU A 115 -10.13 1.65 10.95
CA LEU A 115 -10.26 0.96 12.24
C LEU A 115 -10.57 2.01 13.31
N PHE A 116 -11.71 1.88 14.00
CA PHE A 116 -12.18 2.78 15.05
C PHE A 116 -12.13 2.10 16.41
N ASN A 117 -11.96 2.91 17.45
CA ASN A 117 -12.23 2.48 18.82
C ASN A 117 -13.73 2.64 19.18
N ILE A 118 -14.11 2.28 20.40
CA ILE A 118 -15.49 2.36 20.87
C ILE A 118 -16.02 3.81 20.99
N ASN A 119 -15.14 4.80 21.06
CA ASN A 119 -15.49 6.23 21.12
C ASN A 119 -15.74 6.82 19.71
N GLY A 120 -15.57 6.02 18.64
CA GLY A 120 -15.66 6.49 17.25
C GLY A 120 -14.43 7.28 16.79
N GLU A 121 -13.29 7.10 17.45
CA GLU A 121 -12.02 7.69 17.06
C GLU A 121 -11.27 6.74 16.14
N LEU A 122 -10.71 7.27 15.06
CA LEU A 122 -9.90 6.54 14.08
C LEU A 122 -8.55 6.18 14.71
N ILE A 123 -8.26 4.89 14.87
CA ILE A 123 -7.07 4.37 15.53
C ILE A 123 -6.12 3.65 14.56
N GLY A 124 -6.55 3.36 13.34
CA GLY A 124 -5.72 2.72 12.32
C GLY A 124 -6.36 2.70 10.94
N ILE A 125 -5.53 2.40 9.94
CA ILE A 125 -5.95 2.12 8.56
C ILE A 125 -5.80 0.62 8.31
N VAL A 126 -6.91 -0.04 7.97
CA VAL A 126 -6.94 -1.50 7.77
C VAL A 126 -6.03 -1.88 6.61
N ASN A 127 -5.18 -2.88 6.83
CA ASN A 127 -4.30 -3.47 5.83
C ASN A 127 -4.62 -4.97 5.69
N ALA A 128 -5.29 -5.35 4.59
CA ALA A 128 -5.66 -6.72 4.31
C ALA A 128 -4.67 -7.42 3.34
N LYS A 129 -3.48 -6.85 3.10
CA LYS A 129 -2.49 -7.38 2.15
C LYS A 129 -2.00 -8.79 2.53
N GLU A 130 -1.94 -9.11 3.83
CA GLU A 130 -1.58 -10.44 4.37
C GLU A 130 -2.70 -11.49 4.31
N SER A 131 -3.88 -11.17 3.80
CA SER A 131 -5.00 -12.13 3.77
C SER A 131 -4.83 -13.31 2.78
N GLY A 132 -3.63 -13.47 2.18
CA GLY A 132 -3.29 -14.61 1.30
C GLY A 132 -3.26 -15.98 1.98
N THR A 133 -3.09 -16.04 3.31
CA THR A 133 -3.32 -17.21 4.13
C THR A 133 -4.47 -16.87 5.07
N ALA A 134 -5.69 -17.26 4.69
CA ALA A 134 -6.91 -17.00 5.47
C ALA A 134 -6.84 -17.69 6.86
N ILE A 135 -6.07 -17.10 7.77
CA ILE A 135 -6.10 -17.45 9.18
C ILE A 135 -7.22 -16.62 9.79
N GLU A 136 -8.32 -17.26 10.11
CA GLU A 136 -9.47 -16.62 10.73
C GLU A 136 -9.06 -15.96 12.06
N GLY A 137 -9.45 -14.69 12.25
CA GLY A 137 -9.13 -13.93 13.45
C GLY A 137 -7.75 -13.26 13.46
N LEU A 138 -7.08 -13.19 12.33
CA LEU A 138 -5.81 -12.48 12.19
C LEU A 138 -5.96 -11.33 11.17
N GLY A 139 -6.22 -10.13 11.65
CA GLY A 139 -6.30 -8.91 10.85
C GLY A 139 -5.26 -7.89 11.29
N PHE A 140 -4.88 -7.01 10.36
CA PHE A 140 -3.86 -5.99 10.60
C PHE A 140 -4.33 -4.59 10.21
N ALA A 141 -3.78 -3.59 10.91
CA ALA A 141 -4.00 -2.19 10.57
C ALA A 141 -2.72 -1.37 10.83
N ILE A 142 -2.48 -0.38 9.99
CA ILE A 142 -1.42 0.60 10.16
C ILE A 142 -1.83 1.54 11.30
N PRO A 143 -0.99 1.75 12.34
CA PRO A 143 -1.31 2.66 13.44
C PRO A 143 -1.64 4.07 12.92
N ILE A 144 -2.63 4.74 13.51
CA ILE A 144 -3.07 6.04 12.99
C ILE A 144 -2.01 7.12 13.13
N ASN A 145 -1.19 7.10 14.19
CA ASN A 145 -0.13 8.09 14.38
C ASN A 145 0.92 7.99 13.26
N ASP A 146 1.29 6.76 12.85
CA ASP A 146 2.20 6.54 11.72
C ASP A 146 1.57 6.99 10.40
N ALA A 147 0.30 6.63 10.18
CA ALA A 147 -0.43 7.02 8.98
C ALA A 147 -0.54 8.55 8.84
N ILE A 148 -0.82 9.28 9.91
CA ILE A 148 -0.95 10.76 9.89
C ILE A 148 0.41 11.41 9.57
N ASN A 149 1.51 10.93 10.15
CA ASN A 149 2.86 11.44 9.86
C ASN A 149 3.18 11.33 8.35
N VAL A 150 2.79 10.23 7.72
CA VAL A 150 2.95 10.03 6.27
C VAL A 150 2.01 10.94 5.49
N VAL A 151 0.73 11.00 5.87
CA VAL A 151 -0.30 11.82 5.20
C VAL A 151 0.09 13.31 5.18
N GLU A 152 0.65 13.84 6.28
CA GLU A 152 1.12 15.22 6.32
C GLU A 152 2.23 15.50 5.31
N GLN A 153 3.21 14.60 5.21
CA GLN A 153 4.29 14.73 4.24
C GLN A 153 3.78 14.59 2.79
N LEU A 154 2.88 13.62 2.53
CA LEU A 154 2.24 13.47 1.22
C LEU A 154 1.45 14.72 0.83
N ARG A 155 0.73 15.34 1.79
CA ARG A 155 -0.03 16.58 1.55
C ARG A 155 0.86 17.77 1.21
N GLU A 156 2.00 17.89 1.90
CA GLU A 156 2.92 19.03 1.73
C GLU A 156 3.82 18.89 0.51
N ASN A 157 4.31 17.69 0.24
CA ASN A 157 5.37 17.46 -0.74
C ASN A 157 4.94 16.54 -1.90
N GLY A 158 3.86 15.76 -1.76
CA GLY A 158 3.49 14.69 -2.68
C GLY A 158 4.24 13.36 -2.43
N TYR A 159 5.25 13.37 -1.57
CA TYR A 159 6.08 12.22 -1.22
C TYR A 159 6.57 12.31 0.23
N VAL A 160 7.10 11.21 0.78
CA VAL A 160 7.72 11.16 2.11
C VAL A 160 9.22 11.46 1.97
N LYS A 161 9.71 12.48 2.68
CA LYS A 161 11.12 12.89 2.65
C LYS A 161 12.04 11.82 3.26
N GLY A 162 13.28 11.76 2.74
CA GLY A 162 14.31 10.84 3.24
C GLY A 162 14.09 9.39 2.85
N ARG A 163 13.18 9.12 1.90
CA ARG A 163 13.00 7.79 1.31
C ARG A 163 13.56 7.79 -0.11
N PRO A 164 14.66 7.09 -0.33
CA PRO A 164 15.23 6.98 -1.67
C PRO A 164 14.25 6.27 -2.60
N GLN A 165 14.11 6.80 -3.80
CA GLN A 165 13.36 6.18 -4.89
C GLN A 165 14.25 6.19 -6.13
N PHE A 166 14.35 5.06 -6.80
CA PHE A 166 15.11 5.00 -8.06
C PHE A 166 14.47 5.82 -9.19
N GLY A 167 13.20 6.16 -9.06
CA GLY A 167 12.47 6.86 -10.13
C GLY A 167 12.44 6.10 -11.44
N ILE A 168 12.41 4.77 -11.37
CA ILE A 168 12.36 3.85 -12.52
C ILE A 168 11.25 2.83 -12.34
N ASN A 169 10.68 2.40 -13.45
CA ASN A 169 9.75 1.30 -13.50
C ASN A 169 10.49 0.02 -13.88
N LEU A 170 10.17 -1.06 -13.19
CA LEU A 170 10.88 -2.33 -13.30
C LEU A 170 9.89 -3.47 -13.58
N TYR A 171 10.38 -4.53 -14.19
CA TYR A 171 9.69 -5.81 -14.32
C TYR A 171 10.57 -6.91 -13.75
N GLU A 172 10.00 -7.71 -12.85
CA GLU A 172 10.70 -8.82 -12.22
C GLU A 172 10.35 -10.14 -12.91
N VAL A 173 11.37 -10.90 -13.29
CA VAL A 173 11.24 -12.22 -13.89
C VAL A 173 11.99 -13.21 -13.00
N THR A 174 11.29 -14.01 -12.22
CA THR A 174 11.88 -14.92 -11.23
C THR A 174 11.74 -16.39 -11.59
N ASP A 175 10.73 -16.73 -12.42
CA ASP A 175 10.38 -18.09 -12.75
C ASP A 175 9.62 -18.19 -14.09
N GLU A 176 9.20 -19.40 -14.45
CA GLU A 176 8.40 -19.65 -15.66
C GLU A 176 7.01 -19.00 -15.60
N ASN A 177 6.43 -18.83 -14.40
CA ASN A 177 5.12 -18.21 -14.26
C ASN A 177 5.20 -16.70 -14.54
N SER A 178 6.24 -16.02 -14.02
CA SER A 178 6.51 -14.62 -14.31
C SER A 178 6.83 -14.38 -15.78
N LEU A 179 7.52 -15.32 -16.46
CA LEU A 179 7.70 -15.29 -17.91
C LEU A 179 6.38 -15.44 -18.68
N LEU A 180 5.48 -16.31 -18.21
CA LEU A 180 4.17 -16.48 -18.81
C LEU A 180 3.30 -15.24 -18.60
N ALA A 181 3.36 -14.64 -17.41
CA ALA A 181 2.70 -13.38 -17.10
C ALA A 181 3.22 -12.25 -18.00
N LEU A 182 4.54 -12.13 -18.16
CA LEU A 182 5.16 -11.16 -19.05
C LEU A 182 4.66 -11.31 -20.49
N ARG A 183 4.57 -12.54 -21.01
CA ARG A 183 4.06 -12.81 -22.37
C ARG A 183 2.65 -12.27 -22.61
N ASN A 184 1.82 -12.25 -21.57
CA ASN A 184 0.42 -11.81 -21.62
C ASN A 184 0.24 -10.35 -21.19
N SER A 185 1.33 -9.64 -20.88
CA SER A 185 1.31 -8.25 -20.43
C SER A 185 1.54 -7.27 -21.60
N GLU A 186 1.31 -5.99 -21.36
CA GLU A 186 1.69 -4.90 -22.25
C GLU A 186 3.21 -4.80 -22.49
N TYR A 187 4.02 -5.37 -21.57
CA TYR A 187 5.48 -5.42 -21.63
C TYR A 187 6.02 -6.66 -22.35
N SER A 188 5.20 -7.37 -23.13
CA SER A 188 5.61 -8.62 -23.83
C SER A 188 6.84 -8.46 -24.75
N SER A 189 7.12 -7.25 -25.23
CA SER A 189 8.34 -6.93 -25.98
C SER A 189 9.63 -7.13 -25.16
N LEU A 190 9.55 -7.06 -23.82
CA LEU A 190 10.66 -7.32 -22.92
C LEU A 190 11.21 -8.74 -23.06
N LEU A 191 10.39 -9.72 -23.51
CA LEU A 191 10.84 -11.09 -23.78
C LEU A 191 12.04 -11.18 -24.70
N ASN A 192 12.24 -10.21 -25.60
CA ASN A 192 13.38 -10.16 -26.50
C ASN A 192 14.71 -9.90 -25.78
N TYR A 193 14.66 -9.39 -24.55
CA TYR A 193 15.80 -9.01 -23.72
C TYR A 193 16.03 -9.99 -22.57
N VAL A 194 14.99 -10.74 -22.16
CA VAL A 194 15.08 -11.68 -21.05
C VAL A 194 15.93 -12.88 -21.44
N ASN A 195 17.15 -12.93 -20.92
CA ASN A 195 18.10 -14.03 -21.08
C ASN A 195 18.44 -14.74 -19.77
N ARG A 196 17.90 -14.28 -18.64
CA ARG A 196 18.07 -14.80 -17.28
C ARG A 196 16.91 -14.34 -16.41
N TYR A 197 16.77 -14.94 -15.24
CA TYR A 197 15.89 -14.39 -14.20
C TYR A 197 16.55 -13.18 -13.54
N GLY A 198 15.75 -12.17 -13.17
CA GLY A 198 16.23 -10.93 -12.59
C GLY A 198 15.24 -9.77 -12.73
N VAL A 199 15.73 -8.58 -12.44
CA VAL A 199 14.96 -7.32 -12.45
C VAL A 199 15.33 -6.52 -13.69
N TYR A 200 14.35 -6.20 -14.51
CA TYR A 200 14.52 -5.54 -15.80
C TYR A 200 13.98 -4.12 -15.78
N PHE A 201 14.74 -3.18 -16.32
CA PHE A 201 14.33 -1.80 -16.49
C PHE A 201 13.28 -1.67 -17.61
N LEU A 202 12.20 -0.93 -17.33
CA LEU A 202 11.16 -0.60 -18.31
C LEU A 202 11.32 0.84 -18.80
N ASN A 203 11.21 1.79 -17.90
CA ASN A 203 11.32 3.22 -18.21
C ASN A 203 11.60 4.03 -16.94
N TYR A 204 11.96 5.29 -17.13
CA TYR A 204 12.04 6.26 -16.04
C TYR A 204 10.63 6.74 -15.63
N ALA A 205 10.45 7.09 -14.36
CA ALA A 205 9.28 7.82 -13.92
C ALA A 205 9.25 9.22 -14.56
N GLU A 206 8.06 9.84 -14.65
CA GLU A 206 7.79 11.02 -15.50
C GLU A 206 8.78 12.19 -15.39
N THR A 207 9.50 12.33 -14.27
CA THR A 207 10.42 13.45 -14.02
C THR A 207 11.89 13.03 -13.98
N GLN A 208 12.19 11.77 -14.28
CA GLN A 208 13.52 11.17 -14.17
C GLN A 208 14.11 10.85 -15.54
N SER A 209 15.43 10.82 -15.61
CA SER A 209 16.18 10.41 -16.78
C SER A 209 17.54 9.85 -16.38
N GLY A 210 18.14 9.02 -17.23
CA GLY A 210 19.45 8.41 -17.01
C GLY A 210 19.87 7.56 -18.19
N ASP A 211 20.86 6.72 -17.98
CA ASP A 211 21.51 5.93 -19.05
C ASP A 211 20.89 4.53 -19.25
N LEU A 212 19.98 4.08 -18.34
CA LEU A 212 19.31 2.78 -18.49
C LEU A 212 18.39 2.77 -19.71
N GLN A 213 18.39 1.65 -20.42
CA GLN A 213 17.56 1.41 -21.60
C GLN A 213 16.55 0.30 -21.33
N PHE A 214 15.41 0.38 -22.00
CA PHE A 214 14.39 -0.68 -21.92
C PHE A 214 15.01 -2.07 -22.17
N GLY A 215 14.81 -2.96 -21.21
CA GLY A 215 15.34 -4.32 -21.26
C GLY A 215 16.69 -4.51 -20.57
N ASP A 216 17.33 -3.47 -20.05
CA ASP A 216 18.52 -3.63 -19.22
C ASP A 216 18.19 -4.42 -17.96
N CYS A 217 19.01 -5.41 -17.63
CA CYS A 217 18.90 -6.20 -16.42
C CYS A 217 19.77 -5.60 -15.32
N ILE A 218 19.17 -5.24 -14.19
CA ILE A 218 19.90 -4.75 -13.02
C ILE A 218 20.55 -5.94 -12.32
N MET A 219 21.87 -5.95 -12.28
CA MET A 219 22.66 -7.08 -11.80
C MET A 219 23.23 -6.85 -10.40
N VAL A 220 23.74 -5.65 -10.18
CA VAL A 220 24.44 -5.26 -8.95
C VAL A 220 24.12 -3.80 -8.66
N VAL A 221 23.87 -3.50 -7.39
CA VAL A 221 23.75 -2.14 -6.85
C VAL A 221 24.57 -2.11 -5.56
N ASP A 222 25.53 -1.18 -5.47
CA ASP A 222 26.41 -1.01 -4.30
C ASP A 222 27.04 -2.32 -3.81
N ASP A 223 27.63 -3.06 -4.77
CA ASP A 223 28.28 -4.37 -4.56
C ASP A 223 27.32 -5.50 -4.08
N VAL A 224 26.00 -5.28 -4.07
CA VAL A 224 25.00 -6.30 -3.75
C VAL A 224 24.39 -6.86 -5.04
N ASP A 225 24.39 -8.19 -5.16
CA ASP A 225 23.74 -8.88 -6.27
C ASP A 225 22.21 -8.70 -6.20
N ILE A 226 21.62 -8.23 -7.30
CA ILE A 226 20.18 -8.02 -7.44
C ILE A 226 19.56 -9.16 -8.23
N THR A 227 18.73 -9.95 -7.57
CA THR A 227 17.97 -11.05 -8.18
C THR A 227 16.47 -10.82 -8.15
N SER A 228 16.02 -9.91 -7.26
CA SER A 228 14.62 -9.55 -7.07
C SER A 228 14.45 -8.05 -6.80
N THR A 229 13.23 -7.57 -6.93
CA THR A 229 12.88 -6.20 -6.51
C THR A 229 12.97 -6.01 -4.99
N ALA A 230 12.90 -7.10 -4.22
CA ALA A 230 13.12 -7.08 -2.77
C ALA A 230 14.58 -6.76 -2.42
N ASP A 231 15.55 -7.37 -3.13
CA ASP A 231 16.98 -7.07 -2.96
C ASP A 231 17.23 -5.58 -3.22
N LEU A 232 16.66 -5.08 -4.32
CA LEU A 232 16.79 -3.68 -4.71
C LEU A 232 16.23 -2.71 -3.65
N LYS A 233 15.06 -3.03 -3.08
CA LYS A 233 14.46 -2.26 -1.98
C LYS A 233 15.32 -2.30 -0.72
N SER A 234 15.93 -3.44 -0.42
CA SER A 234 16.82 -3.60 0.74
C SER A 234 18.05 -2.70 0.63
N VAL A 235 18.70 -2.69 -0.54
CA VAL A 235 19.85 -1.81 -0.79
C VAL A 235 19.47 -0.34 -0.67
N LEU A 236 18.31 0.05 -1.21
CA LEU A 236 17.82 1.43 -1.11
C LEU A 236 17.52 1.87 0.32
N ALA A 237 17.09 0.95 1.18
CA ALA A 237 16.77 1.29 2.57
C ALA A 237 18.02 1.63 3.41
N GLU A 238 19.23 1.34 2.91
CA GLU A 238 20.50 1.66 3.56
C GLU A 238 21.02 3.08 3.22
N HIS A 239 20.36 3.79 2.28
CA HIS A 239 20.67 5.15 1.82
C HIS A 239 19.63 6.17 2.26
#